data_ed9011d5519072478b24008bd2063f81
#
_entry.id   ed9011d5519072478b24008bd2063f81
#
_cell.length_a   1.000
_cell.length_b   1.000
_cell.length_c   1.000
_cell.angle_alpha   90.00
_cell.angle_beta   90.00
_cell.angle_gamma   90.00
#
_symmetry.space_group_name_H-M   'P 1'
#
loop_
_entity.id
_entity.type
_entity.pdbx_description
1 polymer ?
#
loop_
_entity_poly.entity_id
_entity_poly.type
_entity_poly.pdbx_seq_one_letter_code
_entity_poly.pdbx_strand_id
1 'polypeptide(L)'
;MAENLYIPEISGPLRSFMLKVPEEIQQASGIRVMGKLIKSIVFTTDICIIRNVNADAVIAVYPFTPQPIITQAIMSAADIPVFTGVGGGLTQGKRVVNLSMHAEFQGAIGVVVNAPTSNDVVRQVCDTIDIPVVVTVISEHEDIESRLEAGAKIFNVSAAGKTTNVVREIRKRHPDIPIIATGGPTSESILATIEAGANAITWTPPTNGEVFRDIMNAYRAVSYTHLRAHETD
;
A
#
# COMPACT_ATOMS: atom_id res chain seq x y z
N MET A 1 -5.57 28.21 -16.05
CA MET A 1 -5.93 26.91 -16.63
C MET A 1 -4.62 26.22 -16.90
N ALA A 2 -4.30 25.13 -16.21
CA ALA A 2 -3.11 24.37 -16.52
C ALA A 2 -3.36 23.67 -17.87
N GLU A 3 -2.56 24.00 -18.88
CA GLU A 3 -2.55 23.27 -20.13
C GLU A 3 -2.30 21.79 -19.83
N ASN A 4 -3.15 20.93 -20.37
CA ASN A 4 -2.92 19.48 -20.33
C ASN A 4 -1.67 19.21 -21.18
N LEU A 5 -0.52 19.18 -20.55
CA LEU A 5 0.72 18.80 -21.20
C LEU A 5 0.62 17.35 -21.67
N TYR A 6 0.89 17.13 -22.93
CA TYR A 6 0.95 15.78 -23.50
C TYR A 6 2.11 15.01 -22.86
N ILE A 7 1.80 13.86 -22.25
CA ILE A 7 2.78 12.94 -21.67
C ILE A 7 2.95 11.77 -22.63
N PRO A 8 4.10 11.67 -23.34
CA PRO A 8 4.37 10.51 -24.21
C PRO A 8 4.50 9.23 -23.41
N GLU A 9 3.79 8.17 -23.84
CA GLU A 9 3.90 6.84 -23.23
C GLU A 9 4.71 5.92 -24.15
N ILE A 10 5.73 5.25 -23.60
CA ILE A 10 6.55 4.27 -24.29
C ILE A 10 6.39 2.92 -23.60
N SER A 11 5.89 1.92 -24.33
CA SER A 11 5.76 0.54 -23.85
C SER A 11 6.38 -0.43 -24.84
N GLY A 12 6.89 -1.56 -24.32
CA GLY A 12 7.40 -2.65 -25.16
C GLY A 12 6.36 -3.75 -25.33
N PRO A 13 6.35 -4.49 -26.48
CA PRO A 13 5.36 -5.55 -26.76
C PRO A 13 5.28 -6.61 -25.66
N LEU A 14 6.41 -6.98 -25.06
CA LEU A 14 6.48 -8.01 -24.02
C LEU A 14 6.18 -7.48 -22.60
N ARG A 15 6.12 -6.16 -22.42
CA ARG A 15 5.87 -5.51 -21.11
C ARG A 15 4.68 -4.55 -21.15
N SER A 16 3.82 -4.69 -22.15
CA SER A 16 2.60 -3.89 -22.27
C SER A 16 1.53 -4.28 -21.23
N PHE A 17 1.61 -5.49 -20.67
CA PHE A 17 0.71 -5.92 -19.62
C PHE A 17 1.24 -5.48 -18.26
N MET A 18 0.55 -4.54 -17.64
CA MET A 18 0.76 -4.12 -16.27
C MET A 18 -0.57 -4.17 -15.51
N LEU A 19 -0.50 -4.51 -14.23
CA LEU A 19 -1.62 -4.30 -13.33
C LEU A 19 -1.77 -2.79 -13.07
N LYS A 20 -2.93 -2.26 -13.39
CA LYS A 20 -3.21 -0.84 -13.20
C LYS A 20 -3.99 -0.64 -11.90
N VAL A 21 -3.50 0.26 -11.06
CA VAL A 21 -4.31 0.75 -9.93
C VAL A 21 -5.53 1.49 -10.47
N PRO A 22 -6.67 1.49 -9.74
CA PRO A 22 -7.85 2.28 -10.14
C PRO A 22 -7.49 3.75 -10.40
N GLU A 23 -7.98 4.29 -11.50
CA GLU A 23 -7.64 5.67 -11.93
C GLU A 23 -8.13 6.72 -10.93
N GLU A 24 -9.20 6.44 -10.22
CA GLU A 24 -9.78 7.29 -9.18
C GLU A 24 -8.76 7.65 -8.10
N ILE A 25 -7.80 6.77 -7.82
CA ILE A 25 -6.73 7.00 -6.83
C ILE A 25 -5.89 8.23 -7.19
N GLN A 26 -5.78 8.58 -8.47
CA GLN A 26 -5.05 9.76 -8.91
C GLN A 26 -5.67 11.08 -8.44
N GLN A 27 -6.94 11.07 -8.00
CA GLN A 27 -7.61 12.23 -7.41
C GLN A 27 -7.18 12.51 -5.96
N ALA A 28 -6.50 11.56 -5.29
CA ALA A 28 -5.91 11.79 -3.98
C ALA A 28 -4.84 12.90 -4.06
N SER A 29 -4.73 13.69 -2.98
CA SER A 29 -3.74 14.78 -2.91
C SER A 29 -2.29 14.27 -2.91
N GLY A 30 -2.07 13.07 -2.41
CA GLY A 30 -0.77 12.46 -2.21
C GLY A 30 -0.12 12.81 -0.88
N ILE A 31 0.88 12.02 -0.52
CA ILE A 31 1.80 12.24 0.60
C ILE A 31 3.19 12.35 0.02
N ARG A 32 3.94 13.38 0.38
CA ARG A 32 5.34 13.51 -0.05
C ARG A 32 6.26 12.91 1.02
N VAL A 33 6.83 11.74 0.72
CA VAL A 33 7.76 11.02 1.61
C VAL A 33 9.14 11.00 0.96
N MET A 34 10.15 11.50 1.66
CA MET A 34 11.53 11.59 1.14
C MET A 34 11.60 12.17 -0.30
N GLY A 35 10.81 13.22 -0.55
CA GLY A 35 10.74 13.89 -1.85
C GLY A 35 9.84 13.22 -2.91
N LYS A 36 9.39 11.98 -2.70
CA LYS A 36 8.52 11.26 -3.62
C LYS A 36 7.05 11.49 -3.30
N LEU A 37 6.25 11.86 -4.29
CA LEU A 37 4.80 11.99 -4.15
C LEU A 37 4.16 10.61 -4.29
N ILE A 38 3.38 10.20 -3.30
CA ILE A 38 2.73 8.90 -3.21
C ILE A 38 1.23 9.11 -3.09
N LYS A 39 0.46 8.66 -4.06
CA LYS A 39 -1.01 8.65 -4.09
C LYS A 39 -1.57 7.24 -4.01
N SER A 40 -0.92 6.30 -4.72
CA SER A 40 -1.32 4.91 -4.83
C SER A 40 -0.31 4.00 -4.15
N ILE A 41 -0.81 3.08 -3.31
CA ILE A 41 0.02 2.13 -2.60
C ILE A 41 -0.55 0.73 -2.84
N VAL A 42 0.25 -0.17 -3.41
CA VAL A 42 -0.16 -1.56 -3.57
C VAL A 42 0.11 -2.35 -2.29
N PHE A 43 -0.91 -3.04 -1.78
CA PHE A 43 -0.81 -3.91 -0.60
C PHE A 43 -0.49 -5.34 -1.03
N THR A 44 0.78 -5.70 -1.01
CA THR A 44 1.24 -7.04 -1.42
C THR A 44 2.67 -7.32 -0.95
N THR A 45 3.02 -8.60 -0.89
CA THR A 45 4.39 -9.10 -0.75
C THR A 45 4.82 -9.92 -1.97
N ASP A 46 3.95 -10.05 -2.98
CA ASP A 46 4.24 -10.80 -4.20
C ASP A 46 5.15 -10.00 -5.13
N ILE A 47 6.37 -10.49 -5.32
CA ILE A 47 7.39 -9.83 -6.13
C ILE A 47 6.95 -9.70 -7.60
N CYS A 48 6.19 -10.68 -8.13
CA CYS A 48 5.69 -10.61 -9.51
C CYS A 48 4.70 -9.45 -9.67
N ILE A 49 3.82 -9.25 -8.68
CA ILE A 49 2.87 -8.14 -8.66
C ILE A 49 3.62 -6.80 -8.51
N ILE A 50 4.55 -6.72 -7.55
CA ILE A 50 5.34 -5.49 -7.29
C ILE A 50 6.05 -5.00 -8.56
N ARG A 51 6.63 -5.92 -9.34
CA ARG A 51 7.35 -5.60 -10.58
C ARG A 51 6.47 -5.27 -11.77
N ASN A 52 5.17 -5.54 -11.69
CA ASN A 52 4.24 -5.40 -12.82
C ASN A 52 2.99 -4.57 -12.47
N VAL A 53 3.11 -3.64 -11.52
CA VAL A 53 2.04 -2.72 -11.12
C VAL A 53 2.51 -1.27 -11.30
N ASN A 54 1.58 -0.36 -11.63
CA ASN A 54 1.86 1.07 -11.79
C ASN A 54 1.61 1.90 -10.52
N ALA A 55 1.64 1.28 -9.33
CA ALA A 55 1.50 2.01 -8.07
C ALA A 55 2.74 2.86 -7.76
N ASP A 56 2.55 3.92 -6.96
CA ASP A 56 3.63 4.82 -6.53
C ASP A 56 4.51 4.21 -5.43
N ALA A 57 3.95 3.27 -4.64
CA ALA A 57 4.66 2.59 -3.55
C ALA A 57 4.06 1.22 -3.25
N VAL A 58 4.78 0.44 -2.45
CA VAL A 58 4.33 -0.83 -1.88
C VAL A 58 4.14 -0.69 -0.38
N ILE A 59 3.11 -1.31 0.17
CA ILE A 59 3.00 -1.61 1.60
C ILE A 59 3.09 -3.12 1.80
N ALA A 60 4.22 -3.58 2.33
CA ALA A 60 4.55 -4.99 2.51
C ALA A 60 4.29 -5.41 3.95
N VAL A 61 3.06 -5.80 4.24
CA VAL A 61 2.61 -6.32 5.53
C VAL A 61 2.03 -7.72 5.32
N TYR A 62 2.34 -8.65 6.21
CA TYR A 62 1.89 -10.03 6.13
C TYR A 62 1.59 -10.58 7.53
N PRO A 63 0.77 -11.65 7.67
CA PRO A 63 0.22 -12.08 8.96
C PRO A 63 1.19 -12.90 9.82
N PHE A 64 2.46 -12.96 9.48
CA PHE A 64 3.49 -13.68 10.22
C PHE A 64 4.46 -12.71 10.89
N THR A 65 5.26 -13.19 11.85
CA THR A 65 6.36 -12.41 12.42
C THR A 65 7.28 -11.92 11.30
N PRO A 66 7.54 -10.61 11.20
CA PRO A 66 8.40 -10.07 10.18
C PRO A 66 9.80 -10.68 10.22
N GLN A 67 10.32 -11.00 9.05
CA GLN A 67 11.63 -11.60 8.86
C GLN A 67 12.47 -10.73 7.93
N PRO A 68 13.67 -10.29 8.35
CA PRO A 68 14.53 -9.42 7.54
C PRO A 68 14.82 -9.96 6.14
N ILE A 69 14.92 -11.28 5.98
CA ILE A 69 15.17 -11.89 4.67
C ILE A 69 14.02 -11.67 3.67
N ILE A 70 12.77 -11.64 4.16
CA ILE A 70 11.59 -11.34 3.31
C ILE A 70 11.61 -9.87 2.92
N THR A 71 11.85 -8.98 3.88
CA THR A 71 11.99 -7.54 3.63
C THR A 71 13.10 -7.29 2.61
N GLN A 72 14.26 -7.90 2.77
CA GLN A 72 15.39 -7.77 1.85
C GLN A 72 15.03 -8.25 0.43
N ALA A 73 14.34 -9.38 0.30
CA ALA A 73 13.93 -9.91 -1.00
C ALA A 73 12.98 -8.92 -1.73
N ILE A 74 12.02 -8.35 -1.01
CA ILE A 74 11.11 -7.34 -1.54
C ILE A 74 11.88 -6.08 -1.95
N MET A 75 12.75 -5.56 -1.07
CA MET A 75 13.57 -4.38 -1.34
C MET A 75 14.49 -4.56 -2.55
N SER A 76 15.07 -5.75 -2.72
CA SER A 76 15.95 -6.07 -3.86
C SER A 76 15.19 -6.16 -5.18
N ALA A 77 13.91 -6.51 -5.14
CA ALA A 77 13.08 -6.67 -6.34
C ALA A 77 12.30 -5.40 -6.71
N ALA A 78 11.88 -4.61 -5.73
CA ALA A 78 11.05 -3.43 -5.95
C ALA A 78 11.84 -2.30 -6.62
N ASP A 79 11.25 -1.66 -7.62
CA ASP A 79 11.73 -0.43 -8.26
C ASP A 79 10.95 0.82 -7.79
N ILE A 80 9.99 0.61 -6.91
CA ILE A 80 9.18 1.65 -6.27
C ILE A 80 9.39 1.62 -4.75
N PRO A 81 9.13 2.74 -4.04
CA PRO A 81 9.28 2.83 -2.59
C PRO A 81 8.51 1.75 -1.82
N VAL A 82 9.10 1.22 -0.75
CA VAL A 82 8.47 0.17 0.08
C VAL A 82 8.29 0.66 1.52
N PHE A 83 7.06 0.60 2.00
CA PHE A 83 6.73 0.61 3.42
C PHE A 83 6.66 -0.83 3.91
N THR A 84 7.38 -1.17 4.97
CA THR A 84 7.44 -2.56 5.45
C THR A 84 6.83 -2.73 6.84
N GLY A 85 6.08 -3.81 7.03
CA GLY A 85 5.53 -4.18 8.33
C GLY A 85 6.62 -4.67 9.28
N VAL A 86 6.67 -4.11 10.49
CA VAL A 86 7.68 -4.45 11.50
C VAL A 86 7.09 -5.07 12.76
N GLY A 87 5.79 -5.18 12.87
CA GLY A 87 5.12 -5.86 13.97
C GLY A 87 3.91 -5.12 14.53
N GLY A 88 3.58 -5.38 15.79
CA GLY A 88 2.43 -4.82 16.49
C GLY A 88 1.29 -5.81 16.70
N GLY A 89 1.49 -7.09 16.38
CA GLY A 89 0.62 -8.19 16.75
C GLY A 89 1.33 -9.10 17.75
N LEU A 90 1.68 -10.31 17.31
CA LEU A 90 2.49 -11.24 18.10
C LEU A 90 3.95 -10.74 18.30
N THR A 91 4.46 -9.94 17.35
CA THR A 91 5.78 -9.33 17.44
C THR A 91 5.66 -7.98 18.15
N GLN A 92 6.27 -7.85 19.33
CA GLN A 92 6.12 -6.66 20.19
C GLN A 92 7.47 -6.24 20.80
N GLY A 93 7.47 -5.08 21.46
CA GLY A 93 8.59 -4.55 22.26
C GLY A 93 9.87 -4.35 21.45
N LYS A 94 11.01 -4.65 22.04
CA LYS A 94 12.35 -4.47 21.43
C LYS A 94 12.52 -5.15 20.07
N ARG A 95 11.77 -6.20 19.79
CA ARG A 95 11.82 -6.86 18.48
C ARG A 95 11.29 -5.97 17.38
N VAL A 96 10.21 -5.22 17.63
CA VAL A 96 9.68 -4.23 16.68
C VAL A 96 10.71 -3.15 16.40
N VAL A 97 11.37 -2.62 17.43
CA VAL A 97 12.42 -1.61 17.29
C VAL A 97 13.59 -2.13 16.44
N ASN A 98 14.08 -3.34 16.72
CA ASN A 98 15.16 -3.94 15.94
C ASN A 98 14.78 -4.19 14.48
N LEU A 99 13.56 -4.66 14.23
CA LEU A 99 13.06 -4.88 12.87
C LEU A 99 12.91 -3.56 12.11
N SER A 100 12.51 -2.48 12.78
CA SER A 100 12.43 -1.13 12.20
C SER A 100 13.80 -0.63 11.74
N MET A 101 14.82 -0.81 12.57
CA MET A 101 16.19 -0.44 12.22
C MET A 101 16.73 -1.29 11.05
N HIS A 102 16.45 -2.59 11.03
CA HIS A 102 16.77 -3.43 9.88
C HIS A 102 16.07 -2.99 8.60
N ALA A 103 14.81 -2.63 8.68
CA ALA A 103 14.03 -2.15 7.53
C ALA A 103 14.65 -0.86 6.95
N GLU A 104 15.01 0.09 7.81
CA GLU A 104 15.68 1.32 7.40
C GLU A 104 17.03 1.03 6.71
N PHE A 105 17.88 0.19 7.29
CA PHE A 105 19.16 -0.20 6.70
C PHE A 105 19.02 -0.91 5.34
N GLN A 106 17.91 -1.58 5.11
CA GLN A 106 17.57 -2.20 3.83
C GLN A 106 17.00 -1.22 2.81
N GLY A 107 16.75 0.04 3.19
CA GLY A 107 16.28 1.10 2.30
C GLY A 107 14.76 1.26 2.25
N ALA A 108 14.01 0.75 3.24
CA ALA A 108 12.58 1.04 3.34
C ALA A 108 12.34 2.56 3.44
N ILE A 109 11.26 3.05 2.84
CA ILE A 109 10.89 4.47 2.90
C ILE A 109 10.08 4.82 4.14
N GLY A 110 9.61 3.82 4.86
CA GLY A 110 8.89 3.91 6.12
C GLY A 110 8.57 2.55 6.69
N VAL A 111 8.25 2.50 7.97
CA VAL A 111 7.84 1.28 8.66
C VAL A 111 6.37 1.35 9.08
N VAL A 112 5.70 0.21 9.05
CA VAL A 112 4.29 0.09 9.43
C VAL A 112 4.17 -0.74 10.70
N VAL A 113 3.49 -0.20 11.71
CA VAL A 113 3.11 -0.91 12.92
C VAL A 113 1.60 -1.11 12.97
N ASN A 114 1.17 -2.29 13.42
CA ASN A 114 -0.25 -2.61 13.55
C ASN A 114 -0.88 -1.92 14.78
N ALA A 115 -2.20 -1.79 14.78
CA ALA A 115 -2.98 -1.13 15.82
C ALA A 115 -2.66 -1.54 17.27
N PRO A 116 -2.40 -2.84 17.61
CA PRO A 116 -2.06 -3.24 18.97
C PRO A 116 -0.69 -2.77 19.50
N THR A 117 0.13 -2.12 18.69
CA THR A 117 1.43 -1.61 19.14
C THR A 117 1.22 -0.54 20.21
N SER A 118 1.88 -0.68 21.38
CA SER A 118 1.80 0.33 22.44
C SER A 118 2.52 1.63 22.05
N ASN A 119 2.07 2.76 22.60
CA ASN A 119 2.70 4.06 22.36
C ASN A 119 4.16 4.10 22.79
N ASP A 120 4.54 3.36 23.85
CA ASP A 120 5.94 3.25 24.27
C ASP A 120 6.83 2.59 23.21
N VAL A 121 6.31 1.57 22.51
CA VAL A 121 7.03 0.94 21.39
C VAL A 121 7.09 1.87 20.20
N VAL A 122 5.99 2.57 19.87
CA VAL A 122 5.97 3.59 18.80
C VAL A 122 7.04 4.65 19.07
N ARG A 123 7.11 5.19 20.29
CA ARG A 123 8.13 6.18 20.70
C ARG A 123 9.54 5.62 20.53
N GLN A 124 9.80 4.43 21.04
CA GLN A 124 11.13 3.80 20.89
C GLN A 124 11.52 3.60 19.42
N VAL A 125 10.58 3.25 18.55
CA VAL A 125 10.83 3.14 17.11
C VAL A 125 11.17 4.51 16.53
N CYS A 126 10.35 5.53 16.82
CA CYS A 126 10.57 6.90 16.33
C CYS A 126 11.88 7.52 16.79
N ASP A 127 12.35 7.17 18.00
CA ASP A 127 13.63 7.62 18.55
C ASP A 127 14.83 6.88 17.94
N THR A 128 14.59 5.74 17.28
CA THR A 128 15.65 4.85 16.79
C THR A 128 15.91 4.99 15.30
N ILE A 129 14.87 5.31 14.50
CA ILE A 129 14.95 5.38 13.03
C ILE A 129 14.63 6.79 12.52
N ASP A 130 15.16 7.14 11.36
CA ASP A 130 14.92 8.44 10.71
C ASP A 130 13.74 8.39 9.70
N ILE A 131 13.41 7.22 9.19
CA ILE A 131 12.25 7.05 8.28
C ILE A 131 10.92 7.10 9.04
N PRO A 132 9.81 7.55 8.40
CA PRO A 132 8.54 7.72 9.09
C PRO A 132 7.94 6.41 9.60
N VAL A 133 7.35 6.49 10.79
CA VAL A 133 6.53 5.43 11.37
C VAL A 133 5.07 5.65 10.98
N VAL A 134 4.51 4.64 10.30
CA VAL A 134 3.10 4.58 9.92
C VAL A 134 2.36 3.73 10.95
N VAL A 135 1.38 4.32 11.64
CA VAL A 135 0.56 3.60 12.62
C VAL A 135 -0.77 3.21 12.00
N THR A 136 -1.12 1.91 12.09
CA THR A 136 -2.41 1.42 11.59
C THR A 136 -3.53 1.74 12.58
N VAL A 137 -4.61 2.32 12.06
CA VAL A 137 -5.85 2.67 12.79
C VAL A 137 -6.98 1.79 12.25
N ILE A 138 -7.66 1.07 13.13
CA ILE A 138 -8.74 0.15 12.78
C ILE A 138 -10.11 0.56 13.33
N SER A 139 -10.18 1.63 14.12
CA SER A 139 -11.38 2.06 14.82
C SER A 139 -11.40 3.58 15.00
N GLU A 140 -12.62 4.13 15.05
CA GLU A 140 -12.88 5.54 15.40
C GLU A 140 -12.56 5.90 16.87
N HIS A 141 -12.35 4.87 17.71
CA HIS A 141 -12.02 5.01 19.14
C HIS A 141 -10.51 5.03 19.40
N GLU A 142 -9.68 4.98 18.34
CA GLU A 142 -8.23 5.08 18.50
C GLU A 142 -7.85 6.48 19.02
N ASP A 143 -6.97 6.50 20.01
CA ASP A 143 -6.42 7.74 20.55
C ASP A 143 -5.29 8.28 19.65
N ILE A 144 -5.68 9.07 18.66
CA ILE A 144 -4.78 9.65 17.65
C ILE A 144 -3.79 10.61 18.31
N GLU A 145 -4.21 11.40 19.30
CA GLU A 145 -3.38 12.35 20.03
C GLU A 145 -2.19 11.62 20.69
N SER A 146 -2.46 10.57 21.45
CA SER A 146 -1.39 9.78 22.09
C SER A 146 -0.44 9.12 21.08
N ARG A 147 -0.94 8.75 19.88
CA ARG A 147 -0.08 8.22 18.79
C ARG A 147 0.84 9.31 18.23
N LEU A 148 0.33 10.54 18.05
CA LEU A 148 1.12 11.70 17.63
C LEU A 148 2.20 12.07 18.65
N GLU A 149 1.84 12.10 19.93
CA GLU A 149 2.78 12.35 21.03
C GLU A 149 3.86 11.26 21.11
N ALA A 150 3.54 10.04 20.72
CA ALA A 150 4.51 8.95 20.58
C ALA A 150 5.43 9.07 19.35
N GLY A 151 5.16 10.04 18.45
CA GLY A 151 6.00 10.33 17.29
C GLY A 151 5.49 9.79 15.96
N ALA A 152 4.29 9.20 15.91
CA ALA A 152 3.69 8.75 14.64
C ALA A 152 3.61 9.91 13.63
N LYS A 153 3.99 9.66 12.38
CA LYS A 153 4.00 10.69 11.32
C LYS A 153 2.91 10.48 10.27
N ILE A 154 2.45 9.26 10.08
CA ILE A 154 1.46 8.88 9.07
C ILE A 154 0.50 7.88 9.71
N PHE A 155 -0.79 7.99 9.39
CA PHE A 155 -1.79 7.02 9.82
C PHE A 155 -2.26 6.19 8.62
N ASN A 156 -2.33 4.87 8.80
CA ASN A 156 -2.89 3.94 7.82
C ASN A 156 -4.26 3.46 8.33
N VAL A 157 -5.33 4.04 7.81
CA VAL A 157 -6.70 3.71 8.24
C VAL A 157 -7.21 2.49 7.48
N SER A 158 -7.42 1.40 8.21
CA SER A 158 -7.90 0.12 7.69
C SER A 158 -9.01 -0.44 8.59
N ALA A 159 -10.20 0.16 8.53
CA ALA A 159 -11.35 -0.12 9.38
C ALA A 159 -12.49 -0.83 8.61
N ALA A 160 -12.17 -1.61 7.59
CA ALA A 160 -13.13 -2.30 6.70
C ALA A 160 -14.22 -1.33 6.20
N GLY A 161 -15.50 -1.68 6.29
CA GLY A 161 -16.60 -0.82 5.84
C GLY A 161 -16.73 0.53 6.57
N LYS A 162 -16.00 0.74 7.67
CA LYS A 162 -15.98 2.01 8.43
C LYS A 162 -14.82 2.94 8.05
N THR A 163 -13.92 2.53 7.15
CA THR A 163 -12.70 3.28 6.82
C THR A 163 -13.00 4.73 6.47
N THR A 164 -13.93 5.01 5.59
CA THR A 164 -14.31 6.37 5.18
C THR A 164 -14.75 7.25 6.37
N ASN A 165 -15.53 6.68 7.30
CA ASN A 165 -15.99 7.41 8.48
C ASN A 165 -14.82 7.71 9.44
N VAL A 166 -13.95 6.74 9.68
CA VAL A 166 -12.76 6.91 10.52
C VAL A 166 -11.84 7.99 9.94
N VAL A 167 -11.58 7.97 8.63
CA VAL A 167 -10.81 9.02 7.94
C VAL A 167 -11.44 10.40 8.17
N ARG A 168 -12.77 10.52 7.99
CA ARG A 168 -13.49 11.78 8.18
C ARG A 168 -13.38 12.32 9.61
N GLU A 169 -13.51 11.44 10.60
CA GLU A 169 -13.39 11.84 12.01
C GLU A 169 -11.97 12.25 12.40
N ILE A 170 -10.95 11.56 11.89
CA ILE A 170 -9.55 11.97 12.07
C ILE A 170 -9.31 13.32 11.39
N ARG A 171 -9.73 13.49 10.15
CA ARG A 171 -9.52 14.73 9.39
C ARG A 171 -10.18 15.96 10.02
N LYS A 172 -11.36 15.81 10.62
CA LYS A 172 -12.03 16.90 11.35
C LYS A 172 -11.21 17.41 12.53
N ARG A 173 -10.57 16.53 13.27
CA ARG A 173 -9.78 16.86 14.46
C ARG A 173 -8.35 17.25 14.12
N HIS A 174 -7.81 16.68 13.07
CA HIS A 174 -6.42 16.81 12.65
C HIS A 174 -6.34 17.11 11.13
N PRO A 175 -6.50 18.38 10.72
CA PRO A 175 -6.58 18.76 9.30
C PRO A 175 -5.33 18.43 8.48
N ASP A 176 -4.15 18.42 9.10
CA ASP A 176 -2.86 18.36 8.42
C ASP A 176 -2.16 16.99 8.50
N ILE A 177 -2.74 16.03 9.24
CA ILE A 177 -2.13 14.71 9.41
C ILE A 177 -2.14 13.94 8.08
N PRO A 178 -1.01 13.36 7.64
CA PRO A 178 -0.98 12.46 6.50
C PRO A 178 -1.77 11.17 6.77
N ILE A 179 -2.75 10.87 5.91
CA ILE A 179 -3.61 9.68 6.02
C ILE A 179 -3.47 8.83 4.77
N ILE A 180 -3.01 7.59 4.95
CA ILE A 180 -3.17 6.50 4.01
C ILE A 180 -4.46 5.78 4.40
N ALA A 181 -5.27 5.35 3.45
CA ALA A 181 -6.49 4.61 3.77
C ALA A 181 -6.77 3.49 2.76
N THR A 182 -7.38 2.41 3.21
CA THR A 182 -7.88 1.35 2.33
C THR A 182 -9.08 1.89 1.55
N GLY A 183 -8.98 1.92 0.22
CA GLY A 183 -9.99 2.54 -0.66
C GLY A 183 -11.27 1.73 -0.81
N GLY A 184 -11.26 0.45 -0.44
CA GLY A 184 -12.38 -0.46 -0.71
C GLY A 184 -12.36 -1.03 -2.14
N PRO A 185 -13.34 -1.88 -2.49
CA PRO A 185 -13.31 -2.67 -3.73
C PRO A 185 -13.88 -1.95 -4.96
N THR A 186 -14.53 -0.79 -4.82
CA THR A 186 -15.18 -0.09 -5.93
C THR A 186 -14.68 1.34 -6.10
N SER A 187 -14.83 1.88 -7.31
CA SER A 187 -14.51 3.28 -7.63
C SER A 187 -15.21 4.25 -6.68
N GLU A 188 -16.49 4.02 -6.38
CA GLU A 188 -17.28 4.87 -5.48
C GLU A 188 -16.70 4.86 -4.05
N SER A 189 -16.27 3.69 -3.55
CA SER A 189 -15.67 3.57 -2.21
C SER A 189 -14.30 4.25 -2.13
N ILE A 190 -13.52 4.19 -3.20
CA ILE A 190 -12.24 4.90 -3.32
C ILE A 190 -12.47 6.42 -3.28
N LEU A 191 -13.36 6.93 -4.14
CA LEU A 191 -13.69 8.35 -4.19
C LEU A 191 -14.22 8.86 -2.85
N ALA A 192 -15.17 8.15 -2.23
CA ALA A 192 -15.71 8.53 -0.93
C ALA A 192 -14.63 8.58 0.17
N THR A 193 -13.60 7.73 0.09
CA THR A 193 -12.48 7.72 1.03
C THR A 193 -11.53 8.89 0.78
N ILE A 194 -11.30 9.27 -0.48
CA ILE A 194 -10.53 10.46 -0.85
C ILE A 194 -11.27 11.74 -0.39
N GLU A 195 -12.56 11.83 -0.66
CA GLU A 195 -13.42 12.96 -0.25
C GLU A 195 -13.49 13.10 1.29
N ALA A 196 -13.40 12.00 2.02
CA ALA A 196 -13.32 12.01 3.48
C ALA A 196 -11.99 12.61 4.00
N GLY A 197 -10.97 12.76 3.14
CA GLY A 197 -9.70 13.41 3.45
C GLY A 197 -8.49 12.47 3.48
N ALA A 198 -8.56 11.27 2.90
CA ALA A 198 -7.39 10.43 2.69
C ALA A 198 -6.43 11.07 1.66
N ASN A 199 -5.14 11.10 1.97
CA ASN A 199 -4.13 11.65 1.08
C ASN A 199 -3.58 10.61 0.10
N ALA A 200 -3.55 9.33 0.51
CA ALA A 200 -3.12 8.22 -0.33
C ALA A 200 -4.02 7.01 -0.10
N ILE A 201 -4.17 6.19 -1.13
CA ILE A 201 -5.05 5.03 -1.10
C ILE A 201 -4.24 3.74 -1.22
N THR A 202 -4.49 2.82 -0.30
CA THR A 202 -4.01 1.45 -0.38
C THR A 202 -4.98 0.60 -1.21
N TRP A 203 -4.45 -0.04 -2.22
CA TRP A 203 -5.17 -0.95 -3.11
C TRP A 203 -4.64 -2.37 -2.98
N THR A 204 -5.54 -3.34 -2.83
CA THR A 204 -5.20 -4.76 -2.84
C THR A 204 -5.35 -5.31 -4.25
N PRO A 205 -4.26 -5.73 -4.90
CA PRO A 205 -4.31 -6.27 -6.26
C PRO A 205 -4.90 -7.69 -6.27
N PRO A 206 -5.30 -8.22 -7.44
CA PRO A 206 -5.52 -9.65 -7.59
C PRO A 206 -4.22 -10.41 -7.27
N THR A 207 -4.36 -11.60 -6.74
CA THR A 207 -3.21 -12.47 -6.49
C THR A 207 -2.57 -12.93 -7.81
N ASN A 208 -1.28 -13.27 -7.78
CA ASN A 208 -0.60 -13.84 -8.94
C ASN A 208 -1.33 -15.09 -9.49
N GLY A 209 -1.90 -15.92 -8.61
CA GLY A 209 -2.70 -17.08 -9.02
C GLY A 209 -4.00 -16.72 -9.74
N GLU A 210 -4.66 -15.64 -9.35
CA GLU A 210 -5.86 -15.13 -10.03
C GLU A 210 -5.53 -14.58 -11.41
N VAL A 211 -4.49 -13.76 -11.51
CA VAL A 211 -4.00 -13.22 -12.79
C VAL A 211 -3.63 -14.36 -13.76
N PHE A 212 -2.89 -15.37 -13.26
CA PHE A 212 -2.50 -16.52 -14.05
C PHE A 212 -3.70 -17.34 -14.55
N ARG A 213 -4.70 -17.56 -13.68
CA ARG A 213 -5.94 -18.26 -14.05
C ARG A 213 -6.67 -17.57 -15.18
N ASP A 214 -6.77 -16.25 -15.14
CA ASP A 214 -7.47 -15.47 -16.16
C ASP A 214 -6.77 -15.53 -17.52
N ILE A 215 -5.44 -15.45 -17.54
CA ILE A 215 -4.61 -15.63 -18.73
C ILE A 215 -4.80 -17.04 -19.31
N MET A 216 -4.77 -18.08 -18.46
CA MET A 216 -4.94 -19.47 -18.91
C MET A 216 -6.35 -19.73 -19.44
N ASN A 217 -7.37 -19.10 -18.88
CA ASN A 217 -8.74 -19.19 -19.40
C ASN A 217 -8.86 -18.54 -20.78
N ALA A 218 -8.20 -17.40 -21.01
CA ALA A 218 -8.14 -16.75 -22.31
C ALA A 218 -7.45 -17.66 -23.35
N TYR A 219 -6.34 -18.30 -23.03
CA TYR A 219 -5.66 -19.24 -23.90
C TYR A 219 -6.52 -20.47 -24.26
N ARG A 220 -7.22 -21.04 -23.30
CA ARG A 220 -8.15 -22.15 -23.54
C ARG A 220 -9.28 -21.74 -24.49
N ALA A 221 -9.87 -20.55 -24.30
CA ALA A 221 -10.92 -20.05 -25.18
C ALA A 221 -10.45 -19.94 -26.65
N VAL A 222 -9.25 -19.42 -26.88
CA VAL A 222 -8.64 -19.32 -28.23
C VAL A 222 -8.40 -20.71 -28.83
N SER A 223 -7.87 -21.66 -28.04
CA SER A 223 -7.62 -23.03 -28.47
C SER A 223 -8.91 -23.74 -28.89
N TYR A 224 -10.00 -23.59 -28.15
CA TYR A 224 -11.31 -24.15 -28.50
C TYR A 224 -11.88 -23.55 -29.79
N THR A 225 -11.64 -22.30 -30.08
CA THR A 225 -12.10 -21.63 -31.30
C THR A 225 -11.37 -22.19 -32.53
N HIS A 226 -10.08 -22.43 -32.42
CA HIS A 226 -9.28 -23.07 -33.52
C HIS A 226 -9.68 -24.51 -33.77
N LEU A 227 -9.94 -25.31 -32.73
CA LEU A 227 -10.39 -26.70 -32.91
C LEU A 227 -11.74 -26.80 -33.62
N ARG A 228 -12.71 -25.94 -33.29
CA ARG A 228 -14.02 -25.90 -33.97
C ARG A 228 -13.94 -25.41 -35.42
N ALA A 229 -12.99 -24.57 -35.75
CA ALA A 229 -12.81 -24.12 -37.14
C ALA A 229 -12.27 -25.25 -38.07
N HIS A 230 -11.58 -26.25 -37.52
CA HIS A 230 -11.08 -27.42 -38.24
C HIS A 230 -12.08 -28.59 -38.32
N GLU A 231 -13.17 -28.57 -37.52
CA GLU A 231 -14.23 -29.59 -37.58
C GLU A 231 -15.36 -29.26 -38.59
N THR A 232 -15.29 -28.13 -39.25
CA THR A 232 -16.30 -27.65 -40.23
C THR A 232 -15.81 -27.64 -41.67
N ASP A 233 -14.64 -28.20 -41.97
CA ASP A 233 -14.13 -28.55 -43.28
C ASP A 233 -14.18 -30.07 -43.47
#